data_c2256d568a5e90e9f0b2e53349a7ba4b
#
_entry.id   c2256d568a5e90e9f0b2e53349a7ba4b
#
_cell.length_a   1.000
_cell.length_b   1.000
_cell.length_c   1.000
_cell.angle_alpha   90.00
_cell.angle_beta   90.00
_cell.angle_gamma   90.00
#
_symmetry.space_group_name_H-M   'P 1'
#
loop_
_entity.id
_entity.type
_entity.pdbx_description
1 polymer ?
#
loop_
_entity_poly.entity_id
_entity_poly.type
_entity_poly.pdbx_seq_one_letter_code
_entity_poly.pdbx_strand_id
1 'polypeptide(L)'
;MRLGELLIEARVITPAQLEEALHAQVMWGARLGTALVELGRIDLDALSNTLGYQQHLPAALSNHFDGADRGLQLMLSPNHAERFACIPLRRVGKHAAAVAVATALPPRERAIVADELGVEPDKLIIAIAPELRIRYALERIFNIARPQRFLRAPGSARSEPKQLA
;
A
#
# COMPACT_ATOMS: atom_id res chain seq x y z
N MET A 1 -14.29 6.60 10.84
CA MET A 1 -15.10 5.67 10.05
C MET A 1 -14.22 4.52 9.56
N ARG A 2 -14.71 3.32 9.64
CA ARG A 2 -13.96 2.14 9.21
C ARG A 2 -13.89 2.07 7.68
N LEU A 3 -12.85 1.42 7.18
CA LEU A 3 -12.64 1.29 5.72
C LEU A 3 -13.85 0.68 5.00
N GLY A 4 -14.41 -0.40 5.54
CA GLY A 4 -15.59 -1.04 4.93
C GLY A 4 -16.79 -0.13 4.85
N GLU A 5 -17.03 0.66 5.88
CA GLU A 5 -18.12 1.64 5.91
C GLU A 5 -17.94 2.72 4.84
N LEU A 6 -16.72 3.24 4.71
CA LEU A 6 -16.38 4.23 3.69
C LEU A 6 -16.59 3.69 2.28
N LEU A 7 -16.19 2.45 2.04
CA LEU A 7 -16.34 1.83 0.73
C LEU A 7 -17.81 1.61 0.35
N ILE A 8 -18.64 1.24 1.33
CA ILE A 8 -20.09 1.10 1.11
C ILE A 8 -20.72 2.47 0.86
N GLU A 9 -20.39 3.45 1.67
CA GLU A 9 -20.91 4.82 1.53
C GLU A 9 -20.54 5.41 0.17
N ALA A 10 -19.33 5.17 -0.29
CA ALA A 10 -18.86 5.59 -1.60
C ALA A 10 -19.42 4.74 -2.75
N ARG A 11 -20.20 3.73 -2.45
CA ARG A 11 -20.79 2.78 -3.42
C ARG A 11 -19.74 2.02 -4.25
N VAL A 12 -18.56 1.85 -3.69
CA VAL A 12 -17.49 1.07 -4.32
C VAL A 12 -17.73 -0.42 -4.16
N ILE A 13 -18.25 -0.81 -3.00
CA ILE A 13 -18.65 -2.20 -2.72
C ILE A 13 -20.07 -2.23 -2.14
N THR A 14 -20.70 -3.40 -2.21
CA THR A 14 -21.99 -3.66 -1.57
C THR A 14 -21.78 -4.25 -0.17
N PRO A 15 -22.81 -4.20 0.71
CA PRO A 15 -22.73 -4.87 2.01
C PRO A 15 -22.42 -6.36 1.90
N ALA A 16 -22.96 -7.04 0.88
CA ALA A 16 -22.69 -8.46 0.65
C ALA A 16 -21.22 -8.70 0.30
N GLN A 17 -20.62 -7.83 -0.50
CA GLN A 17 -19.19 -7.90 -0.84
C GLN A 17 -18.30 -7.64 0.36
N LEU A 18 -18.71 -6.73 1.26
CA LEU A 18 -17.99 -6.51 2.52
C LEU A 18 -18.02 -7.76 3.38
N GLU A 19 -19.17 -8.40 3.52
CA GLU A 19 -19.31 -9.63 4.30
C GLU A 19 -18.44 -10.75 3.73
N GLU A 20 -18.42 -10.90 2.41
CA GLU A 20 -17.55 -11.85 1.71
C GLU A 20 -16.07 -11.58 2.04
N ALA A 21 -15.65 -10.32 2.01
CA ALA A 21 -14.28 -9.94 2.31
C ALA A 21 -13.92 -10.17 3.78
N LEU A 22 -14.84 -9.90 4.69
CA LEU A 22 -14.63 -10.18 6.12
C LEU A 22 -14.47 -11.67 6.38
N HIS A 23 -15.23 -12.49 5.68
CA HIS A 23 -15.10 -13.95 5.75
C HIS A 23 -13.73 -14.40 5.20
N ALA A 24 -13.33 -13.85 4.06
CA ALA A 24 -12.02 -14.15 3.45
C ALA A 24 -10.88 -13.71 4.38
N GLN A 25 -11.04 -12.60 5.07
CA GLN A 25 -10.05 -12.10 6.04
C GLN A 25 -9.81 -13.11 7.16
N VAL A 26 -10.88 -13.72 7.67
CA VAL A 26 -10.77 -14.78 8.69
C VAL A 26 -10.01 -15.99 8.13
N MET A 27 -10.30 -16.37 6.89
CA MET A 27 -9.69 -17.55 6.26
C MET A 27 -8.23 -17.35 5.87
N TRP A 28 -7.90 -16.16 5.38
CA TRP A 28 -6.58 -15.91 4.78
C TRP A 28 -5.66 -15.03 5.61
N GLY A 29 -6.17 -14.42 6.66
CA GLY A 29 -5.37 -13.58 7.57
C GLY A 29 -4.93 -12.25 7.01
N ALA A 30 -5.48 -11.82 5.86
CA ALA A 30 -5.13 -10.54 5.24
C ALA A 30 -5.93 -9.39 5.86
N ARG A 31 -5.47 -8.15 5.63
CA ARG A 31 -6.26 -6.97 5.95
C ARG A 31 -7.49 -6.90 5.03
N LEU A 32 -8.54 -6.21 5.46
CA LEU A 32 -9.79 -6.09 4.71
C LEU A 32 -9.56 -5.58 3.29
N GLY A 33 -8.75 -4.52 3.14
CA GLY A 33 -8.46 -3.97 1.82
C GLY A 33 -7.78 -4.98 0.89
N THR A 34 -6.82 -5.73 1.41
CA THR A 34 -6.14 -6.79 0.65
C THR A 34 -7.13 -7.87 0.24
N ALA A 35 -8.01 -8.29 1.16
CA ALA A 35 -9.03 -9.29 0.85
C ALA A 35 -9.96 -8.83 -0.28
N LEU A 36 -10.40 -7.57 -0.24
CA LEU A 36 -11.26 -6.99 -1.29
C LEU A 36 -10.58 -6.98 -2.66
N VAL A 37 -9.29 -6.64 -2.70
CA VAL A 37 -8.52 -6.64 -3.96
C VAL A 37 -8.37 -8.07 -4.48
N GLU A 38 -8.01 -9.00 -3.61
CA GLU A 38 -7.82 -10.41 -4.00
C GLU A 38 -9.11 -11.06 -4.50
N LEU A 39 -10.26 -10.65 -3.93
CA LEU A 39 -11.57 -11.08 -4.39
C LEU A 39 -12.01 -10.39 -5.68
N GLY A 40 -11.25 -9.43 -6.19
CA GLY A 40 -11.59 -8.70 -7.39
C GLY A 40 -12.75 -7.71 -7.22
N ARG A 41 -13.01 -7.26 -5.99
CA ARG A 41 -14.12 -6.34 -5.68
C ARG A 41 -13.73 -4.87 -5.82
N ILE A 42 -12.43 -4.57 -5.72
CA ILE A 42 -11.89 -3.23 -5.82
C ILE A 42 -10.47 -3.32 -6.36
N ASP A 43 -10.05 -2.33 -7.14
CA ASP A 43 -8.66 -2.25 -7.58
C ASP A 43 -7.80 -1.49 -6.55
N LEU A 44 -6.49 -1.58 -6.71
CA LEU A 44 -5.53 -0.98 -5.79
C LEU A 44 -5.64 0.54 -5.75
N ASP A 45 -5.93 1.19 -6.87
CA ASP A 45 -6.05 2.65 -6.91
C ASP A 45 -7.31 3.14 -6.19
N ALA A 46 -8.43 2.46 -6.35
CA ALA A 46 -9.65 2.76 -5.60
C ALA A 46 -9.42 2.59 -4.10
N LEU A 47 -8.72 1.54 -3.70
CA LEU A 47 -8.36 1.31 -2.31
C LEU A 47 -7.42 2.41 -1.79
N SER A 48 -6.44 2.82 -2.58
CA SER A 48 -5.51 3.88 -2.22
C SER A 48 -6.24 5.20 -1.97
N ASN A 49 -7.16 5.56 -2.86
CA ASN A 49 -7.97 6.78 -2.71
C ASN A 49 -8.80 6.75 -1.42
N THR A 50 -9.42 5.62 -1.12
CA THR A 50 -10.22 5.48 0.11
C THR A 50 -9.36 5.58 1.36
N LEU A 51 -8.20 4.94 1.35
CA LEU A 51 -7.24 5.02 2.46
C LEU A 51 -6.73 6.46 2.64
N GLY A 52 -6.45 7.15 1.55
CA GLY A 52 -6.03 8.55 1.59
C GLY A 52 -7.10 9.44 2.21
N TYR A 53 -8.33 9.25 1.80
CA TYR A 53 -9.46 9.96 2.39
C TYR A 53 -9.59 9.69 3.89
N GLN A 54 -9.52 8.40 4.27
CA GLN A 54 -9.64 7.97 5.66
C GLN A 54 -8.56 8.60 6.56
N GLN A 55 -7.34 8.68 6.05
CA GLN A 55 -6.17 9.11 6.83
C GLN A 55 -5.77 10.57 6.58
N HIS A 56 -6.53 11.28 5.74
CA HIS A 56 -6.24 12.67 5.37
C HIS A 56 -4.82 12.84 4.78
N LEU A 57 -4.43 11.89 3.93
CA LEU A 57 -3.16 11.88 3.23
C LEU A 57 -3.39 11.77 1.72
N PRO A 58 -2.47 12.30 0.91
CA PRO A 58 -2.52 12.04 -0.53
C PRO A 58 -2.46 10.54 -0.81
N ALA A 59 -3.15 10.10 -1.84
CA ALA A 59 -3.10 8.71 -2.29
C ALA A 59 -1.98 8.53 -3.30
N ALA A 60 -1.18 7.47 -3.13
CA ALA A 60 -0.23 7.05 -4.14
C ALA A 60 -0.90 6.03 -5.06
N LEU A 61 -0.96 6.32 -6.35
CA LEU A 61 -1.65 5.53 -7.36
C LEU A 61 -0.65 4.78 -8.25
N SER A 62 -1.16 3.89 -9.11
CA SER A 62 -0.32 3.07 -9.98
C SER A 62 0.62 3.92 -10.85
N ASN A 63 0.14 5.04 -11.40
CA ASN A 63 0.98 5.91 -12.22
C ASN A 63 2.14 6.53 -11.44
N HIS A 64 1.98 6.76 -10.14
CA HIS A 64 3.06 7.28 -9.29
C HIS A 64 4.16 6.23 -9.09
N PHE A 65 3.79 4.97 -8.98
CA PHE A 65 4.75 3.87 -8.87
C PHE A 65 5.43 3.58 -10.22
N ASP A 66 4.67 3.60 -11.31
CA ASP A 66 5.20 3.34 -12.65
C ASP A 66 6.18 4.42 -13.11
N GLY A 67 5.90 5.67 -12.76
CA GLY A 67 6.76 6.81 -13.08
C GLY A 67 7.77 7.17 -12.00
N ALA A 68 8.00 6.29 -11.03
CA ALA A 68 8.86 6.60 -9.89
C ALA A 68 10.33 6.76 -10.28
N ASP A 69 11.03 7.61 -9.53
CA ASP A 69 12.46 7.87 -9.70
C ASP A 69 13.26 6.71 -9.11
N ARG A 70 13.83 5.89 -9.96
CA ARG A 70 14.61 4.73 -9.55
C ARG A 70 15.85 5.10 -8.75
N GLY A 71 16.53 6.18 -9.14
CA GLY A 71 17.70 6.66 -8.40
C GLY A 71 17.35 7.01 -6.97
N LEU A 72 16.22 7.69 -6.78
CA LEU A 72 15.73 8.03 -5.45
C LEU A 72 15.36 6.77 -4.65
N GLN A 73 14.70 5.82 -5.29
CA GLN A 73 14.32 4.55 -4.63
C GLN A 73 15.52 3.81 -4.09
N LEU A 74 16.62 3.80 -4.83
CA LEU A 74 17.84 3.11 -4.44
C LEU A 74 18.63 3.83 -3.33
N MET A 75 18.27 5.06 -3.00
CA MET A 75 18.86 5.79 -1.86
C MET A 75 18.33 5.29 -0.51
N LEU A 76 17.13 4.69 -0.51
CA LEU A 76 16.58 4.11 0.72
C LEU A 76 17.11 2.70 0.90
N SER A 77 17.60 2.40 2.09
CA SER A 77 18.08 1.06 2.44
C SER A 77 16.94 0.04 2.25
N PRO A 78 17.20 -1.11 1.60
CA PRO A 78 16.17 -2.16 1.46
C PRO A 78 15.58 -2.62 2.79
N ASN A 79 16.42 -2.68 3.83
CA ASN A 79 15.96 -3.04 5.17
C ASN A 79 14.96 -2.03 5.72
N HIS A 80 15.23 -0.74 5.56
CA HIS A 80 14.31 0.31 5.99
C HIS A 80 13.06 0.36 5.12
N ALA A 81 13.18 0.16 3.82
CA ALA A 81 12.05 0.10 2.90
C ALA A 81 11.06 -0.99 3.34
N GLU A 82 11.56 -2.19 3.61
CA GLU A 82 10.75 -3.31 4.07
C GLU A 82 10.16 -3.06 5.46
N ARG A 83 11.02 -2.66 6.40
CA ARG A 83 10.65 -2.50 7.80
C ARG A 83 9.59 -1.42 8.01
N PHE A 84 9.72 -0.31 7.28
CA PHE A 84 8.78 0.82 7.38
C PHE A 84 7.66 0.75 6.34
N ALA A 85 7.67 -0.24 5.46
CA ALA A 85 6.75 -0.36 4.33
C ALA A 85 6.68 0.96 3.56
N CYS A 86 7.84 1.42 3.09
CA CYS A 86 8.02 2.74 2.49
C CYS A 86 8.71 2.61 1.13
N ILE A 87 8.14 3.25 0.12
CA ILE A 87 8.70 3.27 -1.24
C ILE A 87 8.88 4.72 -1.67
N PRO A 88 10.12 5.17 -1.94
CA PRO A 88 10.32 6.49 -2.52
C PRO A 88 9.68 6.60 -3.90
N LEU A 89 9.07 7.74 -4.20
CA LEU A 89 8.39 7.96 -5.47
C LEU A 89 9.14 8.95 -6.36
N ARG A 90 9.33 10.18 -5.89
CA ARG A 90 10.02 11.20 -6.69
C ARG A 90 10.43 12.37 -5.85
N ARG A 91 11.34 13.18 -6.40
CA ARG A 91 11.64 14.48 -5.82
C ARG A 91 10.57 15.48 -6.19
N VAL A 92 10.33 16.43 -5.29
CA VAL A 92 9.37 17.50 -5.48
C VAL A 92 10.13 18.81 -5.28
N GLY A 93 10.38 19.53 -6.39
CA GLY A 93 11.25 20.71 -6.34
C GLY A 93 12.67 20.34 -5.93
N LYS A 94 13.38 21.29 -5.31
CA LYS A 94 14.80 21.11 -4.95
C LYS A 94 15.01 20.46 -3.58
N HIS A 95 14.04 20.55 -2.69
CA HIS A 95 14.25 20.26 -1.27
C HIS A 95 13.32 19.21 -0.69
N ALA A 96 12.34 18.74 -1.46
CA ALA A 96 11.35 17.79 -0.97
C ALA A 96 11.41 16.47 -1.73
N ALA A 97 10.91 15.41 -1.12
CA ALA A 97 10.75 14.11 -1.76
C ALA A 97 9.44 13.48 -1.30
N ALA A 98 8.76 12.79 -2.21
CA ALA A 98 7.51 12.09 -1.92
C ALA A 98 7.79 10.60 -1.78
N VAL A 99 7.18 9.99 -0.78
CA VAL A 99 7.25 8.55 -0.52
C VAL A 99 5.84 7.98 -0.35
N ALA A 100 5.66 6.73 -0.74
CA ALA A 100 4.43 5.98 -0.47
C ALA A 100 4.65 5.10 0.75
N VAL A 101 3.67 5.08 1.65
CA VAL A 101 3.70 4.26 2.87
C VAL A 101 2.39 3.51 3.03
N ALA A 102 2.44 2.35 3.67
CA ALA A 102 1.24 1.59 4.03
C ALA A 102 0.58 2.14 5.29
N THR A 103 1.38 2.69 6.19
CA THR A 103 0.93 3.36 7.41
C THR A 103 1.79 4.60 7.63
N ALA A 104 1.22 5.62 8.26
CA ALA A 104 1.94 6.86 8.55
C ALA A 104 3.23 6.57 9.35
N LEU A 105 4.30 7.27 8.99
CA LEU A 105 5.59 7.09 9.65
C LEU A 105 5.64 7.88 10.97
N PRO A 106 6.01 7.24 12.09
CA PRO A 106 6.32 7.96 13.30
C PRO A 106 7.49 8.95 13.09
N PRO A 107 7.63 10.00 13.90
CA PRO A 107 8.69 10.99 13.70
C PRO A 107 10.10 10.41 13.58
N ARG A 108 10.43 9.39 14.37
CA ARG A 108 11.74 8.74 14.32
C ARG A 108 12.00 8.06 12.98
N GLU A 109 11.03 7.29 12.50
CA GLU A 109 11.14 6.59 11.21
C GLU A 109 11.14 7.58 10.05
N ARG A 110 10.33 8.63 10.15
CA ARG A 110 10.30 9.72 9.17
C ARG A 110 11.68 10.37 9.04
N ALA A 111 12.34 10.62 10.17
CA ALA A 111 13.68 11.22 10.18
C ALA A 111 14.71 10.30 9.50
N ILE A 112 14.64 9.01 9.74
CA ILE A 112 15.54 8.02 9.11
C ILE A 112 15.37 8.03 7.60
N VAL A 113 14.13 7.98 7.12
CA VAL A 113 13.83 7.96 5.68
C VAL A 113 14.28 9.28 5.05
N ALA A 114 13.97 10.41 5.67
CA ALA A 114 14.38 11.73 5.18
C ALA A 114 15.89 11.83 5.06
N ASP A 115 16.63 11.39 6.06
CA ASP A 115 18.09 11.40 6.06
C ASP A 115 18.66 10.60 4.88
N GLU A 116 18.14 9.39 4.66
CA GLU A 116 18.61 8.53 3.56
C GLU A 116 18.28 9.11 2.18
N LEU A 117 17.18 9.83 2.06
CA LEU A 117 16.80 10.48 0.80
C LEU A 117 17.43 11.87 0.64
N GLY A 118 18.15 12.36 1.64
CA GLY A 118 18.84 13.64 1.58
C GLY A 118 17.91 14.85 1.70
N VAL A 119 16.81 14.74 2.42
CA VAL A 119 15.86 15.83 2.65
C VAL A 119 15.64 16.04 4.15
N GLU A 120 15.17 17.23 4.51
CA GLU A 120 14.75 17.49 5.88
C GLU A 120 13.46 16.73 6.19
N PRO A 121 13.25 16.27 7.43
CA PRO A 121 12.04 15.49 7.76
C PRO A 121 10.72 16.19 7.44
N ASP A 122 10.65 17.50 7.58
CA ASP A 122 9.45 18.29 7.25
C ASP A 122 9.25 18.47 5.74
N LYS A 123 10.24 18.11 4.93
CA LYS A 123 10.19 18.12 3.47
C LYS A 123 9.90 16.74 2.87
N LEU A 124 9.67 15.75 3.70
CA LEU A 124 9.25 14.43 3.26
C LEU A 124 7.72 14.43 3.11
N ILE A 125 7.25 14.27 1.88
CA ILE A 125 5.81 14.23 1.56
C ILE A 125 5.35 12.79 1.65
N ILE A 126 4.37 12.53 2.52
CA ILE A 126 3.86 11.19 2.77
C ILE A 126 2.58 10.98 1.97
N ALA A 127 2.57 9.96 1.10
CA ALA A 127 1.38 9.49 0.41
C ALA A 127 1.05 8.09 0.90
N ILE A 128 -0.25 7.75 0.93
CA ILE A 128 -0.70 6.45 1.41
C ILE A 128 -0.94 5.50 0.24
N ALA A 129 -0.56 4.24 0.41
CA ALA A 129 -0.87 3.17 -0.54
C ALA A 129 -1.22 1.90 0.21
N PRO A 130 -2.02 1.01 -0.40
CA PRO A 130 -2.32 -0.28 0.22
C PRO A 130 -1.05 -1.08 0.48
N GLU A 131 -1.03 -1.82 1.58
CA GLU A 131 0.12 -2.66 1.92
C GLU A 131 0.49 -3.62 0.79
N LEU A 132 -0.51 -4.17 0.09
CA LEU A 132 -0.28 -5.06 -1.05
C LEU A 132 0.52 -4.36 -2.16
N ARG A 133 0.19 -3.09 -2.47
CA ARG A 133 0.94 -2.31 -3.46
C ARG A 133 2.40 -2.11 -3.02
N ILE A 134 2.60 -1.80 -1.76
CA ILE A 134 3.95 -1.63 -1.21
C ILE A 134 4.74 -2.94 -1.33
N ARG A 135 4.11 -4.07 -1.02
CA ARG A 135 4.78 -5.38 -1.13
C ARG A 135 5.17 -5.72 -2.57
N TYR A 136 4.31 -5.41 -3.54
CA TYR A 136 4.65 -5.59 -4.96
C TYR A 136 5.85 -4.72 -5.35
N ALA A 137 5.88 -3.48 -4.90
CA ALA A 137 6.98 -2.56 -5.18
C ALA A 137 8.30 -3.02 -4.53
N LEU A 138 8.25 -3.48 -3.29
CA LEU A 138 9.44 -4.02 -2.59
C LEU A 138 10.04 -5.20 -3.35
N GLU A 139 9.19 -6.10 -3.85
CA GLU A 139 9.62 -7.24 -4.64
C GLU A 139 10.29 -6.80 -5.94
N ARG A 140 9.64 -5.87 -6.66
CA ARG A 140 10.13 -5.39 -7.95
C ARG A 140 11.42 -4.56 -7.85
N ILE A 141 11.50 -3.68 -6.84
CA ILE A 141 12.60 -2.72 -6.71
C ILE A 141 13.80 -3.33 -6.00
N PHE A 142 13.55 -4.01 -4.90
CA PHE A 142 14.58 -4.51 -3.98
C PHE A 142 14.71 -6.04 -3.98
N ASN A 143 13.91 -6.73 -4.78
CA ASN A 143 13.87 -8.20 -4.82
C ASN A 143 13.57 -8.83 -3.46
N ILE A 144 12.72 -8.16 -2.66
CA ILE A 144 12.29 -8.65 -1.35
C ILE A 144 11.02 -9.48 -1.55
N ALA A 145 11.08 -10.78 -1.22
CA ALA A 145 9.95 -11.68 -1.39
C ALA A 145 8.76 -11.25 -0.54
N ARG A 146 7.56 -11.35 -1.11
CA ARG A 146 6.32 -11.07 -0.37
C ARG A 146 6.14 -12.08 0.76
N PRO A 147 5.67 -11.64 1.94
CA PRO A 147 5.21 -12.57 2.97
C PRO A 147 4.13 -13.51 2.42
N GLN A 148 4.04 -14.71 2.96
CA GLN A 148 3.14 -15.75 2.45
C GLN A 148 1.68 -15.30 2.31
N ARG A 149 1.20 -14.46 3.22
CA ARG A 149 -0.17 -13.92 3.18
C ARG A 149 -0.47 -13.06 1.94
N PHE A 150 0.57 -12.62 1.21
CA PHE A 150 0.45 -11.79 0.00
C PHE A 150 0.81 -12.57 -1.27
N LEU A 151 0.91 -13.89 -1.23
CA LEU A 151 1.31 -14.66 -2.41
C LEU A 151 0.20 -14.83 -3.45
N ARG A 152 -1.06 -14.64 -3.05
CA ARG A 152 -2.16 -14.73 -4.01
C ARG A 152 -2.19 -13.50 -4.92
N ALA A 153 -2.40 -13.75 -6.22
CA ALA A 153 -2.59 -12.66 -7.18
C ALA A 153 -3.97 -12.01 -6.97
N PRO A 154 -4.13 -10.72 -7.32
CA PRO A 154 -5.44 -10.07 -7.23
C PRO A 154 -6.53 -10.87 -7.98
N GLY A 155 -7.67 -11.11 -7.33
CA GLY A 155 -8.78 -11.86 -7.88
C GLY A 155 -8.66 -13.38 -7.79
N SER A 156 -7.50 -13.93 -7.44
CA SER A 156 -7.26 -15.39 -7.40
C SER A 156 -8.00 -16.08 -6.26
N ALA A 157 -8.42 -15.37 -5.23
CA ALA A 157 -9.09 -15.93 -4.07
C ALA A 157 -10.38 -16.69 -4.41
N ARG A 158 -10.98 -16.40 -5.57
CA ARG A 158 -12.17 -17.10 -6.03
C ARG A 158 -11.94 -18.58 -6.29
N SER A 159 -10.74 -18.95 -6.67
CA SER A 159 -10.39 -20.35 -6.95
C SER A 159 -9.79 -21.06 -5.75
N GLU A 160 -9.44 -20.35 -4.71
CA GLU A 160 -8.78 -20.91 -3.53
C GLU A 160 -9.55 -22.06 -2.86
N PRO A 161 -10.88 -21.96 -2.66
CA PRO A 161 -11.62 -23.06 -2.04
C PRO A 161 -11.47 -24.40 -2.77
N LYS A 162 -11.28 -24.34 -4.08
CA LYS A 162 -11.07 -25.54 -4.88
C LYS A 162 -9.68 -26.14 -4.68
N GLN A 163 -8.70 -25.31 -4.38
CA GLN A 163 -7.33 -25.75 -4.14
C GLN A 163 -7.16 -26.34 -2.74
N LEU A 164 -7.92 -25.83 -1.78
CA LEU A 164 -7.86 -26.25 -0.39
C LEU A 164 -8.70 -27.51 -0.13
N ALA A 165 -9.65 -27.75 -0.97
CA ALA A 165 -10.46 -28.94 -0.88
C ALA A 165 -9.72 -30.14 -1.48
#